data_2768a7101fd5b2c866ea54afd76a2681
#
_entry.id   2768a7101fd5b2c866ea54afd76a2681
#
_cell.length_a   1.000
_cell.length_b   1.000
_cell.length_c   1.000
_cell.angle_alpha   90.00
_cell.angle_beta   90.00
_cell.angle_gamma   90.00
#
_symmetry.space_group_name_H-M   'P 1'
#
loop_
_entity.id
_entity.type
_entity.pdbx_description
1 polymer ?
#
loop_
_entity_poly.entity_id
_entity_poly.type
_entity_poly.pdbx_seq_one_letter_code
_entity_poly.pdbx_strand_id
1 'polypeptide(L)'
;MPSIIVPARLTSTRFPHKLLIEVRGKPIILWTAERIRTVAPEFPLYFAVDDDALERCVSDAGFAAVRTRAEHPSGTDRLAEANAAVGAPAVINVQGDEPLVTGEQIRALAAGLERDAAIATLAVPFVQPQDFANANQVKVVRDREGYALYFSRSPMPFARDTAGQVDALWLAQNRCYRHLGLYAYKADFLSAFSSLEPGLLEQVEKLEQLRAMEHGY
;
A
#
# COMPACT_ATOMS: atom_id res chain seq x y z
N MET A 1 -11.92 14.88 -4.92
CA MET A 1 -11.00 14.02 -5.68
C MET A 1 -9.92 13.52 -4.73
N PRO A 2 -9.55 12.24 -4.76
CA PRO A 2 -8.44 11.72 -3.95
C PRO A 2 -7.12 12.41 -4.26
N SER A 3 -6.20 12.43 -3.29
CA SER A 3 -4.81 12.85 -3.50
C SER A 3 -3.87 11.66 -3.32
N ILE A 4 -2.79 11.62 -4.07
CA ILE A 4 -1.71 10.67 -3.86
C ILE A 4 -0.78 11.25 -2.79
N ILE A 5 -0.54 10.50 -1.71
CA ILE A 5 0.44 10.86 -0.70
C ILE A 5 1.46 9.72 -0.60
N VAL A 6 2.73 10.07 -0.81
CA VAL A 6 3.85 9.14 -0.77
C VAL A 6 4.54 9.26 0.58
N PRO A 7 4.43 8.27 1.48
CA PRO A 7 5.16 8.30 2.74
C PRO A 7 6.65 8.07 2.47
N ALA A 8 7.48 9.00 2.95
CA ALA A 8 8.91 8.97 2.76
C ALA A 8 9.63 9.19 4.10
N ARG A 9 10.34 8.18 4.58
CA ARG A 9 11.17 8.24 5.78
C ARG A 9 12.63 7.98 5.45
N LEU A 10 13.52 8.72 6.08
CA LEU A 10 14.94 8.55 5.89
C LEU A 10 15.46 7.28 6.56
N THR A 11 14.93 6.96 7.76
CA THR A 11 15.31 5.78 8.53
C THR A 11 14.56 4.55 8.04
N SER A 12 15.28 3.59 7.50
CA SER A 12 14.77 2.26 7.17
C SER A 12 15.64 1.23 7.91
N THR A 13 15.02 0.34 8.68
CA THR A 13 15.73 -0.67 9.48
C THR A 13 16.50 -1.67 8.62
N ARG A 14 16.01 -2.01 7.44
CA ARG A 14 16.63 -2.97 6.53
C ARG A 14 17.64 -2.33 5.58
N PHE A 15 17.41 -1.10 5.15
CA PHE A 15 18.27 -0.40 4.20
C PHE A 15 18.21 1.12 4.44
N PRO A 16 19.12 1.68 5.25
CA PRO A 16 19.14 3.11 5.56
C PRO A 16 19.24 3.97 4.29
N HIS A 17 18.59 5.12 4.31
CA HIS A 17 18.61 6.12 3.22
C HIS A 17 18.13 5.60 1.86
N LYS A 18 17.38 4.48 1.80
CA LYS A 18 16.97 3.80 0.57
C LYS A 18 16.38 4.74 -0.49
N LEU A 19 15.54 5.68 -0.08
CA LEU A 19 14.85 6.59 -0.98
C LEU A 19 15.77 7.60 -1.67
N LEU A 20 16.92 7.93 -1.04
CA LEU A 20 17.92 8.84 -1.59
C LEU A 20 19.04 8.13 -2.37
N ILE A 21 19.01 6.79 -2.43
CA ILE A 21 19.98 6.06 -3.25
C ILE A 21 19.78 6.40 -4.72
N GLU A 22 20.87 6.73 -5.37
CA GLU A 22 20.86 7.06 -6.78
C GLU A 22 20.91 5.81 -7.65
N VAL A 23 19.97 5.72 -8.57
CA VAL A 23 19.96 4.78 -9.66
C VAL A 23 20.06 5.57 -10.96
N ARG A 24 21.12 5.35 -11.72
CA ARG A 24 21.42 6.13 -12.94
C ARG A 24 21.46 7.64 -12.70
N GLY A 25 22.08 8.07 -11.59
CA GLY A 25 22.26 9.47 -11.24
C GLY A 25 21.01 10.19 -10.75
N LYS A 26 19.98 9.45 -10.31
CA LYS A 26 18.74 10.01 -9.77
C LYS A 26 18.27 9.22 -8.55
N PRO A 27 17.89 9.86 -7.42
CA PRO A 27 17.31 9.21 -6.26
C PRO A 27 16.07 8.38 -6.58
N ILE A 28 15.92 7.23 -5.91
CA ILE A 28 14.77 6.31 -6.14
C ILE A 28 13.43 7.04 -5.97
N ILE A 29 13.31 7.89 -4.96
CA ILE A 29 12.07 8.65 -4.71
C ILE A 29 11.67 9.52 -5.91
N LEU A 30 12.63 10.09 -6.63
CA LEU A 30 12.34 10.92 -7.81
C LEU A 30 11.93 10.08 -9.03
N TRP A 31 12.42 8.85 -9.16
CA TRP A 31 11.90 7.91 -10.16
C TRP A 31 10.42 7.61 -9.91
N THR A 32 10.04 7.38 -8.65
CA THR A 32 8.65 7.17 -8.26
C THR A 32 7.80 8.43 -8.49
N ALA A 33 8.31 9.60 -8.11
CA ALA A 33 7.62 10.89 -8.28
C ALA A 33 7.30 11.20 -9.74
N GLU A 34 8.29 11.09 -10.62
CA GLU A 34 8.12 11.32 -12.06
C GLU A 34 7.20 10.27 -12.70
N ARG A 35 7.31 9.02 -12.25
CA ARG A 35 6.42 7.97 -12.71
C ARG A 35 4.97 8.29 -12.39
N ILE A 36 4.65 8.62 -11.13
CA ILE A 36 3.30 8.98 -10.72
C ILE A 36 2.78 10.17 -11.53
N ARG A 37 3.57 11.25 -11.63
CA ARG A 37 3.22 12.45 -12.41
C ARG A 37 2.91 12.14 -13.88
N THR A 38 3.62 11.15 -14.45
CA THR A 38 3.43 10.75 -15.85
C THR A 38 2.19 9.89 -16.04
N VAL A 39 1.93 8.92 -15.15
CA VAL A 39 0.90 7.89 -15.37
C VAL A 39 -0.46 8.24 -14.75
N ALA A 40 -0.49 9.19 -13.81
CA ALA A 40 -1.70 9.61 -13.09
C ALA A 40 -1.69 11.13 -12.81
N PRO A 41 -1.51 11.99 -13.84
CA PRO A 41 -1.37 13.46 -13.70
C PRO A 41 -2.63 14.15 -13.16
N GLU A 42 -3.77 13.48 -13.19
CA GLU A 42 -5.04 13.99 -12.71
C GLU A 42 -5.15 14.04 -11.18
N PHE A 43 -4.30 13.28 -10.44
CA PHE A 43 -4.32 13.27 -8.98
C PHE A 43 -3.27 14.23 -8.42
N PRO A 44 -3.62 15.11 -7.47
CA PRO A 44 -2.63 15.89 -6.71
C PRO A 44 -1.65 14.94 -6.01
N LEU A 45 -0.34 15.27 -6.07
CA LEU A 45 0.74 14.45 -5.54
C LEU A 45 1.50 15.19 -4.45
N TYR A 46 1.63 14.55 -3.28
CA TYR A 46 2.35 15.05 -2.11
C TYR A 46 3.32 13.99 -1.56
N PHE A 47 4.40 14.46 -0.96
CA PHE A 47 5.38 13.61 -0.27
C PHE A 47 5.36 13.91 1.23
N ALA A 48 4.96 12.93 2.04
CA ALA A 48 4.99 13.02 3.49
C ALA A 48 6.39 12.66 3.99
N VAL A 49 7.19 13.67 4.31
CA VAL A 49 8.63 13.55 4.61
C VAL A 49 8.94 13.81 6.09
N ASP A 50 9.95 13.14 6.64
CA ASP A 50 10.39 13.29 8.03
C ASP A 50 11.76 13.94 8.18
N ASP A 51 12.45 14.23 7.08
CA ASP A 51 13.83 14.68 7.09
C ASP A 51 14.09 15.78 6.04
N ASP A 52 14.99 16.71 6.35
CA ASP A 52 15.33 17.85 5.51
C ASP A 52 15.95 17.44 4.16
N ALA A 53 16.69 16.33 4.12
CA ALA A 53 17.31 15.86 2.88
C ALA A 53 16.23 15.31 1.93
N LEU A 54 15.23 14.59 2.45
CA LEU A 54 14.08 14.14 1.65
C LEU A 54 13.23 15.31 1.18
N GLU A 55 12.97 16.28 2.08
CA GLU A 55 12.20 17.48 1.75
C GLU A 55 12.87 18.28 0.63
N ARG A 56 14.17 18.60 0.77
CA ARG A 56 14.95 19.27 -0.29
C ARG A 56 14.93 18.47 -1.59
N CYS A 57 15.20 17.16 -1.52
CA CYS A 57 15.24 16.30 -2.70
C CYS A 57 13.97 16.38 -3.54
N VAL A 58 12.79 16.32 -2.92
CA VAL A 58 11.51 16.34 -3.65
C VAL A 58 11.11 17.76 -4.04
N SER A 59 11.37 18.77 -3.18
CA SER A 59 11.01 20.17 -3.44
C SER A 59 11.85 20.79 -4.54
N ASP A 60 13.16 20.54 -4.59
CA ASP A 60 14.06 21.00 -5.65
C ASP A 60 13.69 20.40 -7.01
N ALA A 61 13.06 19.21 -7.03
CA ALA A 61 12.54 18.58 -8.23
C ALA A 61 11.12 19.05 -8.60
N GLY A 62 10.55 20.02 -7.87
CA GLY A 62 9.26 20.63 -8.16
C GLY A 62 8.06 19.78 -7.71
N PHE A 63 8.21 18.99 -6.65
CA PHE A 63 7.11 18.25 -6.03
C PHE A 63 6.76 18.85 -4.66
N ALA A 64 5.48 18.72 -4.27
CA ALA A 64 5.00 19.21 -2.99
C ALA A 64 5.41 18.28 -1.85
N ALA A 65 6.14 18.81 -0.86
CA ALA A 65 6.48 18.12 0.38
C ALA A 65 5.55 18.57 1.51
N VAL A 66 5.18 17.63 2.38
CA VAL A 66 4.47 17.87 3.63
C VAL A 66 5.31 17.31 4.76
N ARG A 67 5.77 18.19 5.64
CA ARG A 67 6.59 17.77 6.78
C ARG A 67 5.73 17.02 7.79
N THR A 68 6.24 15.88 8.26
CA THR A 68 5.62 15.03 9.27
C THR A 68 6.63 14.66 10.35
N ARG A 69 6.14 14.25 11.51
CA ARG A 69 7.02 13.80 12.62
C ARG A 69 7.82 12.58 12.20
N ALA A 70 9.02 12.43 12.77
CA ALA A 70 9.90 11.28 12.50
C ALA A 70 9.37 9.99 13.16
N GLU A 71 8.75 10.11 14.35
CA GLU A 71 8.41 9.01 15.26
C GLU A 71 7.04 8.36 14.96
N HIS A 72 6.69 8.22 13.68
CA HIS A 72 5.50 7.45 13.32
C HIS A 72 5.75 5.95 13.38
N PRO A 73 4.87 5.16 14.04
CA PRO A 73 5.00 3.71 14.13
C PRO A 73 4.84 3.04 12.76
N SER A 74 4.01 3.63 11.88
CA SER A 74 3.74 3.09 10.54
C SER A 74 3.70 4.16 9.44
N GLY A 75 3.72 3.70 8.17
CA GLY A 75 3.48 4.57 7.03
C GLY A 75 2.05 5.14 7.01
N THR A 76 1.08 4.39 7.49
CA THR A 76 -0.33 4.80 7.55
C THR A 76 -0.55 5.94 8.54
N ASP A 77 0.12 5.91 9.71
CA ASP A 77 0.08 7.03 10.67
C ASP A 77 0.67 8.32 10.08
N ARG A 78 1.75 8.19 9.30
CA ARG A 78 2.36 9.32 8.57
C ARG A 78 1.40 9.91 7.54
N LEU A 79 0.67 9.04 6.81
CA LEU A 79 -0.34 9.49 5.86
C LEU A 79 -1.48 10.25 6.55
N ALA A 80 -1.91 9.80 7.72
CA ALA A 80 -2.94 10.47 8.49
C ALA A 80 -2.52 11.89 8.88
N GLU A 81 -1.29 12.07 9.41
CA GLU A 81 -0.74 13.39 9.73
C GLU A 81 -0.62 14.27 8.48
N ALA A 82 -0.05 13.74 7.39
CA ALA A 82 0.09 14.49 6.15
C ALA A 82 -1.26 14.91 5.58
N ASN A 83 -2.28 14.02 5.63
CA ASN A 83 -3.60 14.35 5.12
C ASN A 83 -4.33 15.38 5.99
N ALA A 84 -4.03 15.48 7.27
CA ALA A 84 -4.57 16.55 8.11
C ALA A 84 -4.15 17.95 7.61
N ALA A 85 -2.96 18.07 7.00
CA ALA A 85 -2.49 19.31 6.36
C ALA A 85 -2.99 19.46 4.92
N VAL A 86 -3.11 18.36 4.15
CA VAL A 86 -3.55 18.38 2.75
C VAL A 86 -5.06 18.56 2.62
N GLY A 87 -5.85 17.95 3.52
CA GLY A 87 -7.32 18.05 3.52
C GLY A 87 -7.99 17.28 2.38
N ALA A 88 -7.37 16.24 1.82
CA ALA A 88 -7.97 15.44 0.78
C ALA A 88 -9.10 14.55 1.34
N PRO A 89 -10.23 14.38 0.63
CA PRO A 89 -11.33 13.51 1.07
C PRO A 89 -10.97 12.02 1.08
N ALA A 90 -9.92 11.65 0.34
CA ALA A 90 -9.35 10.31 0.29
C ALA A 90 -7.88 10.37 -0.11
N VAL A 91 -7.11 9.38 0.34
CA VAL A 91 -5.67 9.28 0.12
C VAL A 91 -5.34 7.99 -0.61
N ILE A 92 -4.61 8.08 -1.71
CA ILE A 92 -3.98 6.94 -2.38
C ILE A 92 -2.54 6.87 -1.89
N ASN A 93 -2.19 5.75 -1.27
CA ASN A 93 -0.86 5.49 -0.75
C ASN A 93 -0.01 4.76 -1.79
N VAL A 94 0.99 5.43 -2.32
CA VAL A 94 2.03 4.82 -3.15
C VAL A 94 3.35 4.90 -2.40
N GLN A 95 4.06 3.78 -2.26
CA GLN A 95 5.35 3.78 -1.54
C GLN A 95 6.42 4.53 -2.33
N GLY A 96 7.31 5.23 -1.61
CA GLY A 96 8.38 6.03 -2.24
C GLY A 96 9.40 5.23 -3.06
N ASP A 97 9.39 3.91 -2.94
CA ASP A 97 10.23 2.96 -3.66
C ASP A 97 9.47 2.08 -4.68
N GLU A 98 8.33 2.57 -5.19
CA GLU A 98 7.53 1.91 -6.21
C GLU A 98 7.63 2.61 -7.59
N PRO A 99 8.82 2.67 -8.21
CA PRO A 99 9.02 3.38 -9.48
C PRO A 99 8.31 2.71 -10.67
N LEU A 100 7.73 1.52 -10.48
CA LEU A 100 7.02 0.78 -11.52
C LEU A 100 5.49 0.85 -11.36
N VAL A 101 4.97 1.65 -10.44
CA VAL A 101 3.53 1.83 -10.27
C VAL A 101 2.88 2.27 -11.58
N THR A 102 1.68 1.75 -11.87
CA THR A 102 0.95 2.05 -13.09
C THR A 102 -0.25 2.96 -12.83
N GLY A 103 -0.63 3.75 -13.83
CA GLY A 103 -1.84 4.58 -13.75
C GLY A 103 -3.12 3.76 -13.56
N GLU A 104 -3.15 2.53 -14.11
CA GLU A 104 -4.26 1.60 -13.92
C GLU A 104 -4.40 1.18 -12.44
N GLN A 105 -3.29 0.88 -11.77
CA GLN A 105 -3.29 0.56 -10.34
C GLN A 105 -3.82 1.74 -9.50
N ILE A 106 -3.35 2.94 -9.78
CA ILE A 106 -3.77 4.16 -9.07
C ILE A 106 -5.27 4.42 -9.27
N ARG A 107 -5.77 4.35 -10.51
CA ARG A 107 -7.18 4.53 -10.81
C ARG A 107 -8.07 3.44 -10.23
N ALA A 108 -7.60 2.18 -10.23
CA ALA A 108 -8.32 1.08 -9.61
C ALA A 108 -8.49 1.27 -8.10
N LEU A 109 -7.47 1.78 -7.41
CA LEU A 109 -7.54 2.15 -5.99
C LEU A 109 -8.56 3.29 -5.76
N ALA A 110 -8.53 4.33 -6.58
CA ALA A 110 -9.48 5.43 -6.48
C ALA A 110 -10.93 4.94 -6.67
N ALA A 111 -11.17 4.14 -7.71
CA ALA A 111 -12.49 3.55 -7.99
C ALA A 111 -12.97 2.61 -6.86
N GLY A 112 -12.05 1.91 -6.19
CA GLY A 112 -12.38 1.07 -5.04
C GLY A 112 -13.02 1.85 -3.89
N LEU A 113 -12.67 3.13 -3.71
CA LEU A 113 -13.24 3.98 -2.66
C LEU A 113 -14.60 4.60 -3.02
N GLU A 114 -15.03 4.53 -4.28
CA GLU A 114 -16.38 4.96 -4.69
C GLU A 114 -17.46 3.97 -4.20
N ARG A 115 -17.03 2.77 -3.82
CA ARG A 115 -17.88 1.75 -3.20
C ARG A 115 -18.08 2.03 -1.70
N ASP A 116 -18.94 1.25 -1.08
CA ASP A 116 -19.14 1.30 0.39
C ASP A 116 -18.00 0.57 1.11
N ALA A 117 -16.80 1.18 1.05
CA ALA A 117 -15.59 0.71 1.68
C ALA A 117 -14.78 1.88 2.22
N ALA A 118 -14.20 1.73 3.40
CA ALA A 118 -13.33 2.74 4.02
C ALA A 118 -11.89 2.65 3.51
N ILE A 119 -11.49 1.46 3.06
CA ILE A 119 -10.15 1.11 2.57
C ILE A 119 -10.25 0.28 1.29
N ALA A 120 -9.43 0.58 0.32
CA ALA A 120 -9.27 -0.19 -0.90
C ALA A 120 -7.82 -0.65 -1.07
N THR A 121 -7.63 -1.83 -1.62
CA THR A 121 -6.32 -2.38 -1.95
C THR A 121 -6.40 -3.18 -3.25
N LEU A 122 -5.26 -3.66 -3.73
CA LEU A 122 -5.16 -4.39 -4.99
C LEU A 122 -4.79 -5.86 -4.78
N ALA A 123 -5.28 -6.71 -5.67
CA ALA A 123 -4.89 -8.10 -5.72
C ALA A 123 -4.73 -8.56 -7.17
N VAL A 124 -3.78 -9.48 -7.40
CA VAL A 124 -3.56 -10.12 -8.69
C VAL A 124 -3.64 -11.63 -8.54
N PRO A 125 -4.07 -12.38 -9.57
CA PRO A 125 -4.07 -13.84 -9.51
C PRO A 125 -2.66 -14.40 -9.30
N PHE A 126 -2.54 -15.46 -8.50
CA PHE A 126 -1.34 -16.28 -8.50
C PHE A 126 -1.24 -17.09 -9.80
N VAL A 127 -0.04 -17.16 -10.35
CA VAL A 127 0.26 -17.93 -11.56
C VAL A 127 1.17 -19.12 -11.23
N GLN A 128 2.11 -18.94 -10.29
CA GLN A 128 3.10 -19.96 -9.95
C GLN A 128 2.79 -20.59 -8.58
N PRO A 129 2.76 -21.93 -8.47
CA PRO A 129 2.56 -22.63 -7.20
C PRO A 129 3.57 -22.26 -6.12
N GLN A 130 4.83 -22.02 -6.50
CA GLN A 130 5.89 -21.62 -5.59
C GLN A 130 5.61 -20.26 -4.93
N ASP A 131 5.05 -19.31 -5.68
CA ASP A 131 4.65 -17.99 -5.16
C ASP A 131 3.46 -18.12 -4.21
N PHE A 132 2.50 -19.00 -4.53
CA PHE A 132 1.37 -19.26 -3.66
C PHE A 132 1.78 -19.91 -2.33
N ALA A 133 2.78 -20.78 -2.32
CA ALA A 133 3.34 -21.39 -1.11
C ALA A 133 4.23 -20.42 -0.30
N ASN A 134 4.75 -19.35 -0.91
CA ASN A 134 5.67 -18.43 -0.28
C ASN A 134 4.97 -17.51 0.73
N ALA A 135 5.35 -17.58 2.02
CA ALA A 135 4.79 -16.75 3.09
C ALA A 135 5.02 -15.24 2.92
N ASN A 136 6.01 -14.83 2.12
CA ASN A 136 6.24 -13.41 1.80
C ASN A 136 5.28 -12.86 0.73
N GLN A 137 4.59 -13.73 0.02
CA GLN A 137 3.54 -13.40 -0.93
C GLN A 137 2.19 -13.52 -0.22
N VAL A 138 1.66 -12.41 0.29
CA VAL A 138 0.43 -12.41 1.08
C VAL A 138 -0.76 -12.82 0.21
N LYS A 139 -1.58 -13.75 0.71
CA LYS A 139 -2.83 -14.18 0.08
C LYS A 139 -3.97 -13.31 0.55
N VAL A 140 -4.95 -13.12 -0.31
CA VAL A 140 -6.22 -12.51 0.05
C VAL A 140 -7.36 -13.36 -0.52
N VAL A 141 -8.30 -13.69 0.33
CA VAL A 141 -9.59 -14.23 -0.09
C VAL A 141 -10.62 -13.12 -0.13
N ARG A 142 -11.50 -13.15 -1.10
CA ARG A 142 -12.53 -12.14 -1.30
C ARG A 142 -13.89 -12.78 -1.58
N ASP A 143 -14.94 -12.04 -1.29
CA ASP A 143 -16.29 -12.42 -1.66
C ASP A 143 -16.55 -12.24 -3.17
N ARG A 144 -17.79 -12.50 -3.59
CA ARG A 144 -18.21 -12.37 -5.00
C ARG A 144 -18.23 -10.93 -5.48
N GLU A 145 -18.39 -9.99 -4.57
CA GLU A 145 -18.44 -8.56 -4.84
C GLU A 145 -17.05 -7.91 -4.83
N GLY A 146 -16.02 -8.64 -4.36
CA GLY A 146 -14.64 -8.22 -4.35
C GLY A 146 -14.18 -7.63 -3.01
N TYR A 147 -14.99 -7.66 -1.95
CA TYR A 147 -14.54 -7.29 -0.62
C TYR A 147 -13.63 -8.38 -0.03
N ALA A 148 -12.58 -7.93 0.65
CA ALA A 148 -11.64 -8.84 1.31
C ALA A 148 -12.33 -9.52 2.51
N LEU A 149 -12.23 -10.85 2.55
CA LEU A 149 -12.70 -11.66 3.69
C LEU A 149 -11.58 -11.91 4.69
N TYR A 150 -10.35 -12.09 4.22
CA TYR A 150 -9.18 -12.27 5.08
C TYR A 150 -7.88 -12.17 4.28
N PHE A 151 -6.79 -11.77 4.97
CA PHE A 151 -5.42 -11.78 4.47
C PHE A 151 -4.57 -12.71 5.31
N SER A 152 -3.68 -13.50 4.67
CA SER A 152 -2.76 -14.37 5.40
C SER A 152 -1.47 -14.64 4.63
N ARG A 153 -0.42 -14.95 5.39
CA ARG A 153 0.82 -15.50 4.84
C ARG A 153 0.67 -16.96 4.45
N SER A 154 -0.27 -17.67 5.07
CA SER A 154 -0.60 -19.06 4.75
C SER A 154 -1.28 -19.19 3.38
N PRO A 155 -1.07 -20.29 2.64
CA PRO A 155 -1.84 -20.58 1.43
C PRO A 155 -3.35 -20.61 1.71
N MET A 156 -4.13 -19.81 1.00
CA MET A 156 -5.59 -19.73 1.09
C MET A 156 -6.19 -19.53 -0.30
N PRO A 157 -7.29 -20.24 -0.65
CA PRO A 157 -7.94 -21.32 0.11
C PRO A 157 -7.10 -22.59 0.17
N PHE A 158 -7.40 -23.49 1.12
CA PHE A 158 -6.73 -24.77 1.21
C PHE A 158 -7.29 -25.76 0.17
N ALA A 159 -6.42 -26.36 -0.61
CA ALA A 159 -6.77 -27.37 -1.62
C ALA A 159 -7.00 -28.73 -0.96
N ARG A 160 -8.23 -28.97 -0.50
CA ARG A 160 -8.60 -30.16 0.31
C ARG A 160 -8.32 -31.48 -0.43
N ASP A 161 -8.72 -31.56 -1.70
CA ASP A 161 -8.68 -32.83 -2.47
C ASP A 161 -7.26 -33.24 -2.84
N THR A 162 -6.31 -32.33 -2.80
CA THR A 162 -4.89 -32.55 -3.09
C THR A 162 -4.00 -32.40 -1.84
N ALA A 163 -4.60 -32.39 -0.64
CA ALA A 163 -3.89 -32.19 0.63
C ALA A 163 -3.00 -30.93 0.65
N GLY A 164 -3.46 -29.87 0.02
CA GLY A 164 -2.74 -28.58 -0.05
C GLY A 164 -1.76 -28.45 -1.21
N GLN A 165 -1.54 -29.50 -1.99
CA GLN A 165 -0.69 -29.43 -3.19
C GLN A 165 -1.48 -28.81 -4.35
N VAL A 166 -0.89 -27.81 -4.98
CA VAL A 166 -1.53 -27.09 -6.09
C VAL A 166 -0.57 -26.99 -7.27
N ASP A 167 -1.14 -26.99 -8.47
CA ASP A 167 -0.46 -26.67 -9.71
C ASP A 167 -0.99 -25.36 -10.34
N ALA A 168 -0.44 -24.94 -11.45
CA ALA A 168 -0.83 -23.71 -12.13
C ALA A 168 -2.29 -23.76 -12.64
N LEU A 169 -2.77 -24.93 -13.06
CA LEU A 169 -4.14 -25.13 -13.52
C LEU A 169 -5.13 -24.95 -12.37
N TRP A 170 -4.83 -25.56 -11.21
CA TRP A 170 -5.64 -25.42 -10.00
C TRP A 170 -5.73 -23.94 -9.57
N LEU A 171 -4.60 -23.21 -9.56
CA LEU A 171 -4.57 -21.78 -9.20
C LEU A 171 -5.46 -20.95 -10.14
N ALA A 172 -5.39 -21.18 -11.43
CA ALA A 172 -6.20 -20.47 -12.42
C ALA A 172 -7.72 -20.74 -12.23
N GLN A 173 -8.11 -21.98 -11.94
CA GLN A 173 -9.49 -22.38 -11.75
C GLN A 173 -10.09 -21.89 -10.42
N ASN A 174 -9.28 -21.79 -9.36
CA ASN A 174 -9.73 -21.47 -8.00
C ASN A 174 -9.55 -20.01 -7.61
N ARG A 175 -9.11 -19.14 -8.55
CA ARG A 175 -9.00 -17.68 -8.35
C ARG A 175 -8.27 -17.30 -7.07
N CYS A 176 -7.09 -17.89 -6.86
CA CYS A 176 -6.23 -17.52 -5.74
C CYS A 176 -5.55 -16.18 -6.02
N TYR A 177 -5.59 -15.25 -5.05
CA TYR A 177 -5.08 -13.90 -5.24
C TYR A 177 -3.92 -13.56 -4.31
N ARG A 178 -2.90 -12.91 -4.90
CA ARG A 178 -1.82 -12.25 -4.20
C ARG A 178 -2.21 -10.81 -3.90
N HIS A 179 -2.15 -10.42 -2.66
CA HIS A 179 -2.30 -9.04 -2.24
C HIS A 179 -1.11 -8.19 -2.70
N LEU A 180 -1.40 -6.98 -3.19
CA LEU A 180 -0.41 -5.94 -3.47
C LEU A 180 -0.51 -4.88 -2.38
N GLY A 181 0.63 -4.48 -1.79
CA GLY A 181 0.70 -3.51 -0.69
C GLY A 181 0.44 -2.06 -1.09
N LEU A 182 -0.44 -1.84 -2.07
CA LEU A 182 -0.92 -0.52 -2.49
C LEU A 182 -2.33 -0.31 -1.93
N TYR A 183 -2.59 0.88 -1.40
CA TYR A 183 -3.85 1.16 -0.70
C TYR A 183 -4.42 2.51 -1.07
N ALA A 184 -5.73 2.63 -0.89
CA ALA A 184 -6.39 3.93 -0.77
C ALA A 184 -7.33 3.92 0.44
N TYR A 185 -7.49 5.09 1.06
CA TYR A 185 -8.22 5.28 2.31
C TYR A 185 -9.17 6.46 2.19
N LYS A 186 -10.39 6.34 2.71
CA LYS A 186 -11.23 7.51 3.02
C LYS A 186 -10.59 8.29 4.17
N ALA A 187 -10.68 9.62 4.15
CA ALA A 187 -10.03 10.48 5.13
C ALA A 187 -10.45 10.18 6.57
N ASP A 188 -11.75 9.95 6.79
CA ASP A 188 -12.29 9.64 8.13
C ASP A 188 -11.72 8.32 8.66
N PHE A 189 -11.64 7.30 7.83
CA PHE A 189 -11.00 6.03 8.20
C PHE A 189 -9.52 6.22 8.52
N LEU A 190 -8.78 6.95 7.67
CA LEU A 190 -7.35 7.17 7.85
C LEU A 190 -7.07 7.90 9.19
N SER A 191 -7.91 8.86 9.55
CA SER A 191 -7.83 9.53 10.84
C SER A 191 -8.15 8.60 12.03
N ALA A 192 -9.15 7.73 11.88
CA ALA A 192 -9.52 6.76 12.90
C ALA A 192 -8.46 5.67 13.08
N PHE A 193 -7.83 5.23 11.99
CA PHE A 193 -6.87 4.12 11.98
C PHE A 193 -5.70 4.34 12.95
N SER A 194 -5.18 5.57 13.03
CA SER A 194 -4.08 5.93 13.95
C SER A 194 -4.43 5.77 15.44
N SER A 195 -5.71 5.69 15.78
CA SER A 195 -6.19 5.46 17.15
C SER A 195 -6.61 4.02 17.42
N LEU A 196 -6.62 3.14 16.41
CA LEU A 196 -6.94 1.73 16.56
C LEU A 196 -5.76 0.98 17.21
N GLU A 197 -6.05 0.24 18.25
CA GLU A 197 -5.05 -0.63 18.87
C GLU A 197 -4.68 -1.79 17.94
N PRO A 198 -3.38 -2.15 17.85
CA PRO A 198 -2.94 -3.30 17.07
C PRO A 198 -3.61 -4.60 17.53
N GLY A 199 -4.33 -5.25 16.63
CA GLY A 199 -5.05 -6.47 16.91
C GLY A 199 -4.15 -7.72 17.00
N LEU A 200 -4.71 -8.83 17.46
CA LEU A 200 -3.98 -10.10 17.60
C LEU A 200 -3.53 -10.64 16.23
N LEU A 201 -4.42 -10.60 15.24
CA LEU A 201 -4.14 -11.13 13.90
C LEU A 201 -3.04 -10.30 13.21
N GLU A 202 -3.11 -8.95 13.33
CA GLU A 202 -2.04 -8.08 12.85
C GLU A 202 -0.69 -8.45 13.46
N GLN A 203 -0.66 -8.67 14.78
CA GLN A 203 0.58 -8.96 15.50
C GLN A 203 1.16 -10.33 15.15
N VAL A 204 0.33 -11.34 14.90
CA VAL A 204 0.75 -12.69 14.52
C VAL A 204 1.22 -12.74 13.07
N GLU A 205 0.41 -12.24 12.15
CA GLU A 205 0.70 -12.29 10.71
C GLU A 205 1.66 -11.18 10.26
N LYS A 206 1.88 -10.12 11.10
CA LYS A 206 2.62 -8.91 10.72
C LYS A 206 2.05 -8.27 9.44
N LEU A 207 0.72 -8.14 9.42
CA LEU A 207 -0.08 -7.57 8.34
C LEU A 207 -0.96 -6.46 8.89
N GLU A 208 -0.58 -5.19 8.67
CA GLU A 208 -1.24 -4.00 9.24
C GLU A 208 -2.72 -3.89 8.86
N GLN A 209 -3.10 -4.31 7.64
CA GLN A 209 -4.49 -4.28 7.18
C GLN A 209 -5.44 -5.18 7.99
N LEU A 210 -4.92 -6.16 8.73
CA LEU A 210 -5.74 -6.98 9.63
C LEU A 210 -6.28 -6.18 10.82
N ARG A 211 -5.59 -5.10 11.24
CA ARG A 211 -6.11 -4.18 12.26
C ARG A 211 -7.45 -3.60 11.85
N ALA A 212 -7.57 -3.12 10.59
CA ALA A 212 -8.83 -2.62 10.09
C ALA A 212 -9.94 -3.67 10.17
N MET A 213 -9.67 -4.90 9.74
CA MET A 213 -10.64 -6.00 9.76
C MET A 213 -11.04 -6.41 11.18
N GLU A 214 -10.10 -6.46 12.14
CA GLU A 214 -10.38 -6.78 13.55
C GLU A 214 -11.26 -5.71 14.22
N HIS A 215 -11.27 -4.48 13.69
CA HIS A 215 -12.13 -3.38 14.14
C HIS A 215 -13.39 -3.18 13.28
N GLY A 216 -13.70 -4.11 12.38
CA GLY A 216 -14.96 -4.14 11.63
C GLY A 216 -15.01 -3.25 10.38
N TYR A 217 -13.85 -2.86 9.84
CA TYR A 217 -13.74 -2.12 8.58
C TYR A 217 -13.55 -3.06 7.39
#